data_33d0e2a5ea1102712f80245459d124e3
#
_entry.id   33d0e2a5ea1102712f80245459d124e3
#
_cell.length_a   1.000
_cell.length_b   1.000
_cell.length_c   1.000
_cell.angle_alpha   90.00
_cell.angle_beta   90.00
_cell.angle_gamma   90.00
#
_symmetry.space_group_name_H-M   'P 1'
#
loop_
_entity.id
_entity.type
_entity.pdbx_description
1 polymer ?
#
loop_
_entity_poly.entity_id
_entity_poly.type
_entity_poly.pdbx_seq_one_letter_code
_entity_poly.pdbx_strand_id
1 'polypeptide(L)'
;MLKTAGGYESMITKYISELVSYGKANGLIEECDEIYVTNRLLELFDVMEYDVKNENSDAKDLSESQKCENSEEKHEAASFRPVHEILEDMMKYAFENGIMKEDTITAKDLFDTKIMGCITPPPSIVRKEFKDKYAVSPKVATDFYYSFSQASNYIRKDRIARDEKWVTDTEYGEIDITINLSKPEKDPRDIAKAGKAKKSGYPACLLCKENEGYAGHFSHPARQNHRIIPVTLDGQQYYMQYSPYVYYNEHCIIFNAEHTPMKIDHAVFKKILDFVRQFP
;
A
#
# COMPACT_ATOMS: atom_id res chain seq x y z
N MET A 1 5.55 -4.68 38.01
CA MET A 1 4.10 -4.38 38.02
C MET A 1 3.53 -5.10 36.80
N LEU A 2 2.86 -6.21 37.03
CA LEU A 2 2.11 -6.95 35.99
C LEU A 2 0.91 -6.10 35.62
N LYS A 3 0.96 -5.42 34.48
CA LYS A 3 -0.22 -4.84 33.87
C LYS A 3 -1.08 -5.99 33.36
N THR A 4 -2.35 -6.01 33.74
CA THR A 4 -3.32 -7.06 33.43
C THR A 4 -3.36 -7.33 31.92
N ALA A 5 -3.05 -8.54 31.51
CA ALA A 5 -2.98 -9.00 30.12
C ALA A 5 -4.26 -8.67 29.30
N GLY A 6 -5.44 -8.77 29.91
CA GLY A 6 -6.73 -8.57 29.23
C GLY A 6 -7.03 -7.17 28.72
N GLY A 7 -6.37 -6.10 29.21
CA GLY A 7 -6.62 -4.74 28.74
C GLY A 7 -5.82 -4.33 27.48
N TYR A 8 -4.70 -5.02 27.22
CA TYR A 8 -3.84 -4.77 26.06
C TYR A 8 -4.29 -5.58 24.82
N GLU A 9 -4.74 -6.82 25.03
CA GLU A 9 -5.29 -7.67 23.96
C GLU A 9 -6.56 -7.05 23.36
N SER A 10 -7.42 -6.41 24.17
CA SER A 10 -8.60 -5.71 23.69
C SER A 10 -8.26 -4.47 22.82
N MET A 11 -7.08 -3.89 23.01
CA MET A 11 -6.68 -2.69 22.25
C MET A 11 -6.22 -3.06 20.83
N ILE A 12 -5.39 -4.10 20.68
CA ILE A 12 -4.91 -4.50 19.34
C ILE A 12 -6.03 -5.11 18.50
N THR A 13 -6.95 -5.87 19.12
CA THR A 13 -8.11 -6.42 18.41
C THR A 13 -9.01 -5.31 17.84
N LYS A 14 -9.17 -4.20 18.57
CA LYS A 14 -9.87 -3.01 18.06
C LYS A 14 -9.17 -2.43 16.82
N TYR A 15 -7.84 -2.26 16.85
CA TYR A 15 -7.10 -1.73 15.70
C TYR A 15 -7.15 -2.68 14.50
N ILE A 16 -7.14 -4.00 14.74
CA ILE A 16 -7.33 -5.01 13.71
C ILE A 16 -8.72 -4.86 13.07
N SER A 17 -9.78 -4.73 13.86
CA SER A 17 -11.15 -4.52 13.36
C SER A 17 -11.27 -3.22 12.55
N GLU A 18 -10.67 -2.11 13.04
CA GLU A 18 -10.62 -0.84 12.28
C GLU A 18 -9.90 -1.01 10.93
N LEU A 19 -8.78 -1.74 10.89
CA LEU A 19 -8.02 -1.98 9.65
C LEU A 19 -8.77 -2.90 8.68
N VAL A 20 -9.45 -3.93 9.18
CA VAL A 20 -10.29 -4.83 8.37
C VAL A 20 -11.47 -4.05 7.76
N SER A 21 -12.14 -3.23 8.58
CA SER A 21 -13.22 -2.35 8.10
C SER A 21 -12.72 -1.36 7.05
N TYR A 22 -11.52 -0.77 7.25
CA TYR A 22 -10.86 0.06 6.24
C TYR A 22 -10.61 -0.72 4.94
N GLY A 23 -10.11 -1.94 5.04
CA GLY A 23 -9.84 -2.81 3.89
C GLY A 23 -11.08 -3.10 3.06
N LYS A 24 -12.22 -3.40 3.71
CA LYS A 24 -13.53 -3.60 3.05
C LYS A 24 -14.01 -2.30 2.38
N ALA A 25 -14.01 -1.20 3.10
CA ALA A 25 -14.47 0.09 2.59
C ALA A 25 -13.67 0.61 1.38
N ASN A 26 -12.41 0.21 1.26
CA ASN A 26 -11.52 0.61 0.16
C ASN A 26 -11.34 -0.48 -0.91
N GLY A 27 -12.12 -1.55 -0.87
CA GLY A 27 -12.11 -2.62 -1.88
C GLY A 27 -10.80 -3.43 -1.92
N LEU A 28 -10.06 -3.49 -0.80
CA LEU A 28 -8.87 -4.35 -0.69
C LEU A 28 -9.25 -5.80 -0.37
N ILE A 29 -10.32 -6.00 0.38
CA ILE A 29 -10.84 -7.30 0.78
C ILE A 29 -12.36 -7.33 0.63
N GLU A 30 -12.90 -8.51 0.37
CA GLU A 30 -14.33 -8.77 0.35
C GLU A 30 -14.83 -9.25 1.72
N GLU A 31 -16.13 -9.30 1.92
CA GLU A 31 -16.75 -9.79 3.17
C GLU A 31 -16.29 -11.21 3.54
N CYS A 32 -16.14 -12.07 2.53
CA CYS A 32 -15.68 -13.45 2.74
C CYS A 32 -14.22 -13.55 3.19
N ASP A 33 -13.41 -12.51 3.01
CA ASP A 33 -12.00 -12.47 3.40
C ASP A 33 -11.79 -12.05 4.86
N GLU A 34 -12.80 -11.47 5.51
CA GLU A 34 -12.72 -10.85 6.82
C GLU A 34 -12.08 -11.77 7.87
N ILE A 35 -12.63 -12.98 8.04
CA ILE A 35 -12.13 -13.95 9.03
C ILE A 35 -10.70 -14.35 8.74
N TYR A 36 -10.38 -14.63 7.46
CA TYR A 36 -9.04 -15.01 7.05
C TYR A 36 -8.00 -13.91 7.32
N VAL A 37 -8.33 -12.68 6.98
CA VAL A 37 -7.45 -11.53 7.17
C VAL A 37 -7.28 -11.21 8.64
N THR A 38 -8.37 -11.25 9.42
CA THR A 38 -8.35 -11.06 10.88
C THR A 38 -7.39 -12.07 11.54
N ASN A 39 -7.51 -13.35 11.20
CA ASN A 39 -6.64 -14.39 11.76
C ASN A 39 -5.17 -14.18 11.38
N ARG A 40 -4.87 -13.71 10.17
CA ARG A 40 -3.50 -13.37 9.77
C ARG A 40 -2.93 -12.19 10.54
N LEU A 41 -3.75 -11.19 10.84
CA LEU A 41 -3.34 -10.05 11.66
C LEU A 41 -3.14 -10.46 13.12
N LEU A 42 -4.02 -11.29 13.69
CA LEU A 42 -3.86 -11.85 15.03
C LEU A 42 -2.54 -12.63 15.17
N GLU A 43 -2.23 -13.51 14.19
CA GLU A 43 -0.95 -14.22 14.13
C GLU A 43 0.23 -13.23 14.08
N LEU A 44 0.15 -12.19 13.28
CA LEU A 44 1.22 -11.18 13.14
C LEU A 44 1.51 -10.46 14.46
N PHE A 45 0.49 -10.27 15.28
CA PHE A 45 0.58 -9.58 16.58
C PHE A 45 0.71 -10.53 17.77
N ASP A 46 0.91 -11.84 17.51
CA ASP A 46 1.05 -12.89 18.55
C ASP A 46 -0.12 -12.92 19.54
N VAL A 47 -1.34 -12.67 19.02
CA VAL A 47 -2.58 -12.73 19.80
C VAL A 47 -3.16 -14.13 19.72
N MET A 48 -3.17 -14.84 20.86
CA MET A 48 -3.60 -16.24 20.95
C MET A 48 -5.09 -16.39 21.30
N GLU A 49 -5.68 -15.40 21.94
CA GLU A 49 -7.07 -15.40 22.35
C GLU A 49 -7.83 -14.27 21.66
N TYR A 50 -8.86 -14.61 20.90
CA TYR A 50 -9.74 -13.68 20.23
C TYR A 50 -11.18 -13.91 20.68
N ASP A 51 -11.77 -12.93 21.38
CA ASP A 51 -13.16 -13.01 21.81
C ASP A 51 -14.10 -12.48 20.74
N VAL A 52 -14.65 -13.38 19.95
CA VAL A 52 -15.61 -13.07 18.85
C VAL A 52 -16.92 -12.44 19.36
N LYS A 53 -17.18 -12.47 20.69
CA LYS A 53 -18.47 -12.07 21.25
C LYS A 53 -18.66 -10.57 21.43
N ASN A 54 -17.60 -9.77 21.37
CA ASN A 54 -17.71 -8.32 21.63
C ASN A 54 -18.14 -7.47 20.42
N GLU A 55 -18.12 -7.98 19.20
CA GLU A 55 -18.53 -7.20 18.03
C GLU A 55 -20.05 -7.17 17.79
N ASN A 56 -20.82 -8.06 18.46
CA ASN A 56 -22.28 -8.15 18.28
C ASN A 56 -23.11 -7.41 19.35
N SER A 57 -22.49 -6.72 20.32
CA SER A 57 -23.27 -6.04 21.36
C SER A 57 -23.85 -4.70 20.95
N ASP A 58 -23.25 -4.03 19.96
CA ASP A 58 -23.72 -2.70 19.49
C ASP A 58 -24.60 -2.75 18.23
N ALA A 59 -24.76 -3.95 17.62
CA ALA A 59 -25.56 -4.13 16.38
C ALA A 59 -27.00 -4.63 16.61
N LYS A 60 -27.47 -4.74 17.87
CA LYS A 60 -28.77 -5.37 18.18
C LYS A 60 -29.96 -4.43 18.31
N ASP A 61 -29.86 -3.16 17.97
CA ASP A 61 -31.00 -2.23 18.11
C ASP A 61 -31.58 -1.68 16.79
N LEU A 62 -31.24 -2.26 15.65
CA LEU A 62 -31.80 -1.84 14.34
C LEU A 62 -32.26 -3.02 13.45
N SER A 63 -32.97 -4.02 14.00
CA SER A 63 -33.64 -5.00 13.17
C SER A 63 -35.13 -5.10 13.53
N GLU A 64 -35.94 -4.24 12.93
CA GLU A 64 -37.28 -4.60 12.46
C GLU A 64 -37.77 -3.59 11.42
N SER A 65 -38.15 -4.16 10.25
CA SER A 65 -38.95 -3.54 9.19
C SER A 65 -38.35 -2.38 8.37
N GLN A 66 -37.86 -2.72 7.15
CA GLN A 66 -38.47 -2.10 5.96
C GLN A 66 -38.06 -2.83 4.66
N LYS A 67 -39.07 -3.09 3.83
CA LYS A 67 -39.01 -3.71 2.50
C LYS A 67 -38.27 -2.83 1.50
N CYS A 68 -37.60 -3.50 0.54
CA CYS A 68 -37.00 -2.91 -0.66
C CYS A 68 -37.89 -1.88 -1.33
N GLU A 69 -37.41 -0.64 -1.43
CA GLU A 69 -37.80 0.28 -2.51
C GLU A 69 -36.53 1.00 -2.98
N ASN A 70 -36.33 1.02 -4.31
CA ASN A 70 -35.23 1.65 -5.00
C ASN A 70 -35.16 3.15 -4.69
N SER A 71 -34.12 3.58 -4.03
CA SER A 71 -33.68 4.98 -4.03
C SER A 71 -32.16 5.02 -4.09
N GLU A 72 -31.63 5.80 -5.03
CA GLU A 72 -30.23 6.16 -5.14
C GLU A 72 -29.83 6.96 -3.89
N GLU A 73 -29.49 6.28 -2.81
CA GLU A 73 -28.91 6.91 -1.62
C GLU A 73 -27.43 7.10 -1.86
N LYS A 74 -27.04 8.37 -1.90
CA LYS A 74 -25.65 8.81 -1.70
C LYS A 74 -25.19 8.21 -0.37
N HIS A 75 -24.32 7.21 -0.42
CA HIS A 75 -23.59 6.75 0.74
C HIS A 75 -22.82 7.95 1.32
N GLU A 76 -23.28 8.49 2.44
CA GLU A 76 -22.44 9.30 3.30
C GLU A 76 -21.23 8.42 3.65
N ALA A 77 -20.04 8.85 3.21
CA ALA A 77 -18.80 8.16 3.48
C ALA A 77 -18.65 8.11 5.01
N ALA A 78 -18.79 6.93 5.59
CA ALA A 78 -18.46 6.71 6.98
C ALA A 78 -17.04 7.25 7.21
N SER A 79 -16.88 8.18 8.13
CA SER A 79 -15.60 8.80 8.43
C SER A 79 -14.71 7.80 9.14
N PHE A 80 -14.03 6.95 8.36
CA PHE A 80 -13.02 6.04 8.90
C PHE A 80 -11.81 6.84 9.37
N ARG A 81 -11.18 6.38 10.44
CA ARG A 81 -9.85 6.88 10.83
C ARG A 81 -8.87 6.74 9.66
N PRO A 82 -7.99 7.74 9.44
CA PRO A 82 -6.94 7.63 8.43
C PRO A 82 -6.08 6.37 8.68
N VAL A 83 -5.79 5.61 7.64
CA VAL A 83 -5.05 4.34 7.76
C VAL A 83 -3.67 4.50 8.41
N HIS A 84 -3.00 5.62 8.18
CA HIS A 84 -1.69 5.87 8.80
C HIS A 84 -1.78 5.98 10.33
N GLU A 85 -2.86 6.54 10.88
CA GLU A 85 -3.08 6.60 12.33
C GLU A 85 -3.34 5.22 12.93
N ILE A 86 -4.14 4.38 12.25
CA ILE A 86 -4.37 2.99 12.67
C ILE A 86 -3.03 2.23 12.67
N LEU A 87 -2.23 2.38 11.62
CA LEU A 87 -0.92 1.74 11.50
C LEU A 87 0.08 2.24 12.55
N GLU A 88 0.08 3.54 12.88
CA GLU A 88 0.92 4.10 13.94
C GLU A 88 0.59 3.48 15.30
N ASP A 89 -0.69 3.36 15.65
CA ASP A 89 -1.13 2.70 16.89
C ASP A 89 -0.76 1.21 16.91
N MET A 90 -0.95 0.50 15.79
CA MET A 90 -0.55 -0.90 15.66
C MET A 90 0.97 -1.10 15.79
N MET A 91 1.76 -0.23 15.18
CA MET A 91 3.23 -0.29 15.29
C MET A 91 3.71 0.06 16.69
N LYS A 92 3.07 1.03 17.36
CA LYS A 92 3.35 1.36 18.75
C LYS A 92 3.08 0.16 19.66
N TYR A 93 1.93 -0.50 19.49
CA TYR A 93 1.62 -1.73 20.20
C TYR A 93 2.67 -2.81 19.95
N ALA A 94 3.08 -3.02 18.69
CA ALA A 94 4.07 -4.02 18.33
C ALA A 94 5.44 -3.74 18.98
N PHE A 95 5.84 -2.49 19.07
CA PHE A 95 7.09 -2.11 19.73
C PHE A 95 7.02 -2.28 21.25
N GLU A 96 5.95 -1.83 21.89
CA GLU A 96 5.74 -1.95 23.34
C GLU A 96 5.65 -3.40 23.82
N ASN A 97 5.19 -4.33 22.96
CA ASN A 97 5.07 -5.76 23.26
C ASN A 97 6.24 -6.61 22.69
N GLY A 98 7.29 -5.98 22.15
CA GLY A 98 8.49 -6.66 21.68
C GLY A 98 8.36 -7.43 20.37
N ILE A 99 7.24 -7.30 19.66
CA ILE A 99 7.00 -7.87 18.33
C ILE A 99 7.89 -7.15 17.31
N MET A 100 7.92 -5.82 17.37
CA MET A 100 8.85 -4.97 16.64
C MET A 100 10.03 -4.63 17.57
N LYS A 101 11.25 -4.98 17.16
CA LYS A 101 12.44 -4.87 18.01
C LYS A 101 13.09 -3.49 18.03
N GLU A 102 12.77 -2.65 17.06
CA GLU A 102 13.42 -1.35 16.84
C GLU A 102 12.37 -0.32 16.45
N ASP A 103 12.52 0.91 16.95
CA ASP A 103 11.66 2.06 16.66
C ASP A 103 12.34 3.01 15.64
N THR A 104 12.96 2.43 14.59
CA THR A 104 13.52 3.21 13.48
C THR A 104 12.53 3.36 12.35
N ILE A 105 12.70 4.39 11.52
CA ILE A 105 11.86 4.61 10.33
C ILE A 105 11.88 3.37 9.42
N THR A 106 13.05 2.76 9.22
CA THR A 106 13.18 1.55 8.40
C THR A 106 12.41 0.37 9.00
N ALA A 107 12.50 0.16 10.32
CA ALA A 107 11.76 -0.91 10.99
C ALA A 107 10.24 -0.69 10.89
N LYS A 108 9.79 0.55 11.09
CA LYS A 108 8.38 0.93 10.90
C LYS A 108 7.91 0.69 9.47
N ASP A 109 8.69 1.09 8.48
CA ASP A 109 8.34 0.90 7.07
C ASP A 109 8.26 -0.58 6.65
N LEU A 110 9.10 -1.42 7.22
CA LEU A 110 9.03 -2.86 7.01
C LEU A 110 7.80 -3.47 7.68
N PHE A 111 7.48 -3.04 8.90
CA PHE A 111 6.40 -3.63 9.68
C PHE A 111 5.02 -3.15 9.18
N ASP A 112 4.86 -1.86 8.87
CA ASP A 112 3.63 -1.31 8.30
C ASP A 112 3.31 -1.99 6.95
N THR A 113 4.32 -2.18 6.10
CA THR A 113 4.16 -2.88 4.83
C THR A 113 3.74 -4.34 5.05
N LYS A 114 4.22 -4.97 6.11
CA LYS A 114 3.83 -6.34 6.50
C LYS A 114 2.38 -6.40 6.97
N ILE A 115 1.93 -5.43 7.80
CA ILE A 115 0.53 -5.30 8.21
C ILE A 115 -0.37 -5.13 6.99
N MET A 116 -0.07 -4.14 6.14
CA MET A 116 -0.83 -3.87 4.92
C MET A 116 -0.82 -5.05 3.94
N GLY A 117 0.27 -5.82 3.92
CA GLY A 117 0.37 -7.06 3.14
C GLY A 117 -0.66 -8.12 3.52
N CYS A 118 -1.18 -8.10 4.75
CA CYS A 118 -2.24 -9.02 5.19
C CYS A 118 -3.59 -8.71 4.52
N ILE A 119 -3.88 -7.43 4.27
CA ILE A 119 -5.14 -6.97 3.67
C ILE A 119 -5.02 -6.67 2.17
N THR A 120 -3.83 -6.76 1.59
CA THR A 120 -3.63 -6.47 0.16
C THR A 120 -3.92 -7.72 -0.68
N PRO A 121 -4.86 -7.66 -1.63
CA PRO A 121 -5.25 -8.82 -2.45
C PRO A 121 -4.07 -9.34 -3.28
N PRO A 122 -4.06 -10.63 -3.66
CA PRO A 122 -3.01 -11.20 -4.47
C PRO A 122 -2.95 -10.60 -5.88
N PRO A 123 -1.80 -10.68 -6.59
CA PRO A 123 -1.64 -10.14 -7.93
C PRO A 123 -2.69 -10.61 -8.94
N SER A 124 -3.18 -11.85 -8.81
CA SER A 124 -4.20 -12.41 -9.70
C SER A 124 -5.51 -11.64 -9.66
N ILE A 125 -5.96 -11.21 -8.48
CA ILE A 125 -7.19 -10.43 -8.30
C ILE A 125 -6.99 -9.03 -8.88
N VAL A 126 -5.94 -8.32 -8.47
CA VAL A 126 -5.68 -6.94 -8.90
C VAL A 126 -5.51 -6.86 -10.43
N ARG A 127 -4.78 -7.81 -11.03
CA ARG A 127 -4.56 -7.85 -12.48
C ARG A 127 -5.82 -8.21 -13.25
N LYS A 128 -6.65 -9.09 -12.71
CA LYS A 128 -7.96 -9.40 -13.31
C LYS A 128 -8.84 -8.17 -13.31
N GLU A 129 -8.97 -7.51 -12.18
CA GLU A 129 -9.82 -6.32 -12.04
C GLU A 129 -9.31 -5.16 -12.93
N PHE A 130 -8.01 -4.95 -12.98
CA PHE A 130 -7.42 -3.97 -13.91
C PHE A 130 -7.78 -4.29 -15.35
N LYS A 131 -7.67 -5.55 -15.77
CA LYS A 131 -8.03 -6.00 -17.13
C LYS A 131 -9.50 -5.79 -17.44
N ASP A 132 -10.37 -6.12 -16.50
CA ASP A 132 -11.82 -5.98 -16.67
C ASP A 132 -12.21 -4.48 -16.81
N LYS A 133 -11.58 -3.62 -16.01
CA LYS A 133 -11.76 -2.16 -16.10
C LYS A 133 -11.13 -1.55 -17.36
N TYR A 134 -10.00 -2.09 -17.82
CA TYR A 134 -9.38 -1.67 -19.08
C TYR A 134 -10.26 -1.98 -20.29
N ALA A 135 -11.06 -3.05 -20.24
CA ALA A 135 -12.04 -3.34 -21.27
C ALA A 135 -13.16 -2.29 -21.36
N VAL A 136 -13.41 -1.53 -20.28
CA VAL A 136 -14.31 -0.36 -20.28
C VAL A 136 -13.60 0.87 -20.85
N SER A 137 -12.48 1.26 -20.23
CA SER A 137 -11.55 2.27 -20.78
C SER A 137 -10.21 2.23 -20.06
N PRO A 138 -9.11 2.67 -20.71
CA PRO A 138 -7.81 2.82 -20.06
C PRO A 138 -7.87 3.68 -18.79
N LYS A 139 -8.61 4.80 -18.84
CA LYS A 139 -8.78 5.70 -17.72
C LYS A 139 -9.41 5.02 -16.50
N VAL A 140 -10.47 4.26 -16.68
CA VAL A 140 -11.14 3.51 -15.58
C VAL A 140 -10.19 2.51 -14.93
N ALA A 141 -9.31 1.88 -15.73
CA ALA A 141 -8.31 0.95 -15.20
C ALA A 141 -7.20 1.67 -14.42
N THR A 142 -6.69 2.80 -14.93
CA THR A 142 -5.64 3.57 -14.27
C THR A 142 -6.16 4.25 -13.00
N ASP A 143 -7.38 4.79 -12.99
CA ASP A 143 -8.05 5.36 -11.82
C ASP A 143 -8.20 4.29 -10.71
N PHE A 144 -8.65 3.10 -11.07
CA PHE A 144 -8.71 1.96 -10.14
C PHE A 144 -7.33 1.63 -9.56
N TYR A 145 -6.33 1.48 -10.41
CA TYR A 145 -5.01 1.07 -9.96
C TYR A 145 -4.31 2.15 -9.12
N TYR A 146 -4.56 3.42 -9.41
CA TYR A 146 -4.09 4.53 -8.58
C TYR A 146 -4.76 4.52 -7.20
N SER A 147 -6.08 4.39 -7.17
CA SER A 147 -6.87 4.28 -5.92
C SER A 147 -6.43 3.07 -5.10
N PHE A 148 -6.24 1.90 -5.74
CA PHE A 148 -5.69 0.71 -5.11
C PHE A 148 -4.30 0.95 -4.50
N SER A 149 -3.41 1.61 -5.23
CA SER A 149 -2.05 1.92 -4.75
C SER A 149 -2.03 2.87 -3.55
N GLN A 150 -3.04 3.74 -3.44
CA GLN A 150 -3.26 4.59 -2.26
C GLN A 150 -3.89 3.80 -1.11
N ALA A 151 -4.92 3.03 -1.38
CA ALA A 151 -5.63 2.22 -0.38
C ALA A 151 -4.72 1.18 0.28
N SER A 152 -3.85 0.53 -0.50
CA SER A 152 -2.84 -0.42 0.01
C SER A 152 -1.69 0.26 0.78
N ASN A 153 -1.73 1.57 0.98
CA ASN A 153 -0.68 2.38 1.61
C ASN A 153 0.71 2.23 0.92
N TYR A 154 0.72 1.82 -0.35
CA TYR A 154 1.93 1.84 -1.15
C TYR A 154 2.29 3.30 -1.53
N ILE A 155 1.31 4.09 -1.96
CA ILE A 155 1.39 5.54 -2.07
C ILE A 155 0.93 6.13 -0.74
N ARG A 156 1.88 6.61 0.06
CA ARG A 156 1.64 7.15 1.41
C ARG A 156 1.20 8.60 1.35
N LYS A 157 -0.10 8.81 1.27
CA LYS A 157 -0.70 10.14 1.11
C LYS A 157 -0.33 11.10 2.25
N ASP A 158 -0.28 10.61 3.47
CA ASP A 158 0.12 11.36 4.66
C ASP A 158 1.55 11.92 4.55
N ARG A 159 2.47 11.13 3.98
CA ARG A 159 3.85 11.59 3.74
C ARG A 159 3.94 12.58 2.60
N ILE A 160 3.24 12.31 1.50
CA ILE A 160 3.21 13.17 0.31
C ILE A 160 2.60 14.53 0.65
N ALA A 161 1.61 14.57 1.55
CA ALA A 161 0.99 15.83 2.00
C ALA A 161 1.97 16.77 2.74
N ARG A 162 3.14 16.26 3.15
CA ARG A 162 4.21 17.06 3.78
C ARG A 162 5.18 17.65 2.77
N ASP A 163 5.13 17.20 1.49
CA ASP A 163 6.00 17.72 0.44
C ASP A 163 5.68 19.19 0.15
N GLU A 164 6.71 20.01 0.10
CA GLU A 164 6.57 21.43 -0.24
C GLU A 164 6.75 21.60 -1.74
N LYS A 165 5.87 22.37 -2.38
CA LYS A 165 5.87 22.62 -3.82
C LYS A 165 5.59 24.07 -4.10
N TRP A 166 6.38 24.68 -4.99
CA TRP A 166 6.15 26.03 -5.49
C TRP A 166 6.71 26.19 -6.90
N VAL A 167 6.29 27.27 -7.56
CA VAL A 167 6.78 27.66 -8.88
C VAL A 167 7.68 28.87 -8.72
N THR A 168 8.76 28.94 -9.46
CA THR A 168 9.64 30.11 -9.51
C THR A 168 9.94 30.50 -10.95
N ASP A 169 9.97 31.81 -11.21
CA ASP A 169 10.34 32.37 -12.50
C ASP A 169 11.87 32.34 -12.69
N THR A 170 12.31 31.91 -13.86
CA THR A 170 13.72 31.94 -14.27
C THR A 170 13.87 32.52 -15.66
N GLU A 171 15.09 32.76 -16.09
CA GLU A 171 15.38 33.17 -17.49
C GLU A 171 14.95 32.15 -18.55
N TYR A 172 14.68 30.88 -18.13
CA TYR A 172 14.20 29.79 -19.00
C TYR A 172 12.69 29.55 -18.88
N GLY A 173 11.97 30.42 -18.17
CA GLY A 173 10.54 30.26 -17.85
C GLY A 173 10.27 29.80 -16.43
N GLU A 174 9.02 29.44 -16.16
CA GLU A 174 8.59 28.90 -14.86
C GLU A 174 9.16 27.51 -14.61
N ILE A 175 9.67 27.30 -13.42
CA ILE A 175 10.22 26.00 -12.98
C ILE A 175 9.49 25.58 -11.70
N ASP A 176 8.97 24.33 -11.70
CA ASP A 176 8.42 23.68 -10.52
C ASP A 176 9.56 23.27 -9.58
N ILE A 177 9.47 23.67 -8.33
CA ILE A 177 10.40 23.26 -7.26
C ILE A 177 9.64 22.41 -6.23
N THR A 178 10.25 21.32 -5.83
CA THR A 178 9.68 20.42 -4.82
C THR A 178 10.73 20.06 -3.76
N ILE A 179 10.38 20.21 -2.49
CA ILE A 179 11.10 19.58 -1.38
C ILE A 179 10.35 18.29 -1.04
N ASN A 180 10.96 17.16 -1.35
CA ASN A 180 10.35 15.85 -1.18
C ASN A 180 10.60 15.33 0.25
N LEU A 181 9.75 15.74 1.21
CA LEU A 181 9.77 15.30 2.60
C LEU A 181 9.13 13.90 2.78
N SER A 182 8.40 13.41 1.79
CA SER A 182 7.81 12.07 1.79
C SER A 182 8.85 10.96 1.70
N LYS A 183 10.06 11.27 1.20
CA LYS A 183 11.19 10.34 1.15
C LYS A 183 11.99 10.46 2.43
N PRO A 184 11.86 9.51 3.39
CA PRO A 184 12.56 9.61 4.66
C PRO A 184 14.08 9.55 4.46
N GLU A 185 14.80 10.40 5.20
CA GLU A 185 16.25 10.27 5.32
C GLU A 185 16.59 8.97 6.06
N LYS A 186 17.62 8.29 5.58
CA LYS A 186 18.07 7.06 6.23
C LYS A 186 18.80 7.40 7.54
N ASP A 187 18.36 6.77 8.63
CA ASP A 187 19.08 6.83 9.90
C ASP A 187 20.52 6.31 9.72
N PRO A 188 21.55 7.03 10.18
CA PRO A 188 22.93 6.54 10.12
C PRO A 188 23.13 5.15 10.72
N ARG A 189 22.36 4.79 11.75
CA ARG A 189 22.38 3.46 12.37
C ARG A 189 21.86 2.39 11.39
N ASP A 190 20.81 2.70 10.64
CA ASP A 190 20.24 1.80 9.62
C ASP A 190 21.19 1.64 8.44
N ILE A 191 21.90 2.71 8.04
CA ILE A 191 22.94 2.65 7.00
C ILE A 191 24.08 1.72 7.44
N ALA A 192 24.55 1.83 8.69
CA ALA A 192 25.59 0.98 9.23
C ALA A 192 25.17 -0.49 9.32
N LYS A 193 23.91 -0.76 9.70
CA LYS A 193 23.32 -2.13 9.72
C LYS A 193 23.16 -2.69 8.32
N ALA A 194 22.67 -1.89 7.37
CA ALA A 194 22.51 -2.29 5.98
C ALA A 194 23.86 -2.70 5.36
N GLY A 195 24.94 -1.98 5.68
CA GLY A 195 26.30 -2.32 5.22
C GLY A 195 26.83 -3.65 5.77
N LYS A 196 26.35 -4.10 6.92
CA LYS A 196 26.70 -5.38 7.56
C LYS A 196 25.71 -6.51 7.27
N ALA A 197 24.57 -6.19 6.71
CA ALA A 197 23.52 -7.17 6.44
C ALA A 197 23.96 -8.19 5.38
N LYS A 198 23.58 -9.44 5.59
CA LYS A 198 23.79 -10.50 4.59
C LYS A 198 23.04 -10.12 3.31
N LYS A 199 23.68 -10.23 2.16
CA LYS A 199 23.04 -9.98 0.87
C LYS A 199 21.85 -10.93 0.71
N SER A 200 20.68 -10.39 0.36
CA SER A 200 19.54 -11.21 -0.02
C SER A 200 19.76 -11.79 -1.43
N GLY A 201 19.09 -12.87 -1.75
CA GLY A 201 19.07 -13.40 -3.12
C GLY A 201 18.17 -12.60 -4.07
N TYR A 202 17.52 -11.55 -3.59
CA TYR A 202 16.64 -10.70 -4.39
C TYR A 202 17.44 -9.69 -5.22
N PRO A 203 16.93 -9.29 -6.41
CA PRO A 203 17.54 -8.26 -7.23
C PRO A 203 17.71 -6.95 -6.45
N ALA A 204 18.88 -6.32 -6.58
CA ALA A 204 19.16 -5.03 -5.95
C ALA A 204 18.31 -3.89 -6.54
N CYS A 205 17.87 -4.01 -7.77
CA CYS A 205 16.97 -3.07 -8.42
C CYS A 205 15.55 -3.23 -7.89
N LEU A 206 14.98 -2.17 -7.32
CA LEU A 206 13.66 -2.17 -6.70
C LEU A 206 12.50 -2.40 -7.70
N LEU A 207 12.76 -2.16 -9.00
CA LEU A 207 11.77 -2.33 -10.06
C LEU A 207 11.70 -3.76 -10.60
N CYS A 208 12.64 -4.64 -10.23
CA CYS A 208 12.58 -6.04 -10.69
C CYS A 208 11.31 -6.72 -10.18
N LYS A 209 10.62 -7.43 -11.07
CA LYS A 209 9.34 -8.11 -10.81
C LYS A 209 9.37 -9.10 -9.64
N GLU A 210 10.55 -9.68 -9.38
CA GLU A 210 10.78 -10.62 -8.28
C GLU A 210 10.59 -9.97 -6.89
N ASN A 211 10.60 -8.64 -6.83
CA ASN A 211 10.36 -7.91 -5.59
C ASN A 211 8.85 -7.75 -5.25
N GLU A 212 7.94 -8.10 -6.16
CA GLU A 212 6.50 -8.06 -5.86
C GLU A 212 6.17 -8.99 -4.69
N GLY A 213 5.61 -8.44 -3.59
CA GLY A 213 5.30 -9.21 -2.39
C GLY A 213 6.49 -9.50 -1.46
N TYR A 214 7.69 -9.01 -1.78
CA TYR A 214 8.88 -9.24 -0.96
C TYR A 214 8.76 -8.57 0.41
N ALA A 215 9.13 -9.33 1.47
CA ALA A 215 9.04 -8.85 2.85
C ALA A 215 10.03 -7.74 3.22
N GLY A 216 11.06 -7.54 2.39
CA GLY A 216 12.08 -6.54 2.67
C GLY A 216 13.08 -6.92 3.76
N HIS A 217 14.07 -6.08 3.95
CA HIS A 217 15.00 -6.06 5.07
C HIS A 217 15.67 -4.68 5.16
N PHE A 218 16.52 -4.44 6.14
CA PHE A 218 17.11 -3.11 6.39
C PHE A 218 17.80 -2.44 5.19
N SER A 219 18.34 -3.21 4.25
CA SER A 219 18.98 -2.67 3.04
C SER A 219 18.11 -2.71 1.79
N HIS A 220 16.91 -3.28 1.87
CA HIS A 220 16.01 -3.45 0.74
C HIS A 220 14.55 -3.30 1.18
N PRO A 221 13.80 -2.33 0.67
CA PRO A 221 12.43 -2.04 1.12
C PRO A 221 11.47 -3.20 0.86
N ALA A 222 10.49 -3.33 1.73
CA ALA A 222 9.39 -4.26 1.58
C ALA A 222 8.45 -3.87 0.42
N ARG A 223 7.77 -4.86 -0.15
CA ARG A 223 6.83 -4.73 -1.27
C ARG A 223 5.57 -5.59 -1.08
N GLN A 224 5.22 -5.95 0.17
CA GLN A 224 4.09 -6.84 0.44
C GLN A 224 2.74 -6.22 0.11
N ASN A 225 2.64 -4.89 0.19
CA ASN A 225 1.45 -4.10 -0.14
C ASN A 225 1.48 -3.52 -1.58
N HIS A 226 2.38 -3.99 -2.43
CA HIS A 226 2.55 -3.50 -3.80
C HIS A 226 2.22 -4.59 -4.82
N ARG A 227 1.56 -4.19 -5.92
CA ARG A 227 1.27 -5.05 -7.08
C ARG A 227 1.67 -4.33 -8.35
N ILE A 228 2.19 -5.07 -9.31
CA ILE A 228 2.59 -4.56 -10.62
C ILE A 228 1.62 -5.04 -11.70
N ILE A 229 1.33 -4.18 -12.68
CA ILE A 229 0.41 -4.48 -13.76
C ILE A 229 1.21 -4.85 -15.02
N PRO A 230 0.97 -6.04 -15.60
CA PRO A 230 1.60 -6.41 -16.86
C PRO A 230 1.02 -5.60 -18.01
N VAL A 231 1.89 -5.04 -18.86
CA VAL A 231 1.55 -4.34 -20.10
C VAL A 231 2.38 -4.89 -21.25
N THR A 232 1.81 -4.95 -22.46
CA THR A 232 2.53 -5.40 -23.66
C THR A 232 2.84 -4.20 -24.53
N LEU A 233 4.12 -3.95 -24.80
CA LEU A 233 4.59 -2.86 -25.62
C LEU A 233 5.44 -3.41 -26.77
N ASP A 234 5.04 -3.11 -28.00
CA ASP A 234 5.70 -3.61 -29.22
C ASP A 234 5.95 -5.14 -29.18
N GLY A 235 4.93 -5.90 -28.71
CA GLY A 235 4.98 -7.36 -28.57
C GLY A 235 5.82 -7.90 -27.41
N GLN A 236 6.39 -7.04 -26.58
CA GLN A 236 7.22 -7.43 -25.42
C GLN A 236 6.51 -7.16 -24.09
N GLN A 237 6.80 -7.99 -23.10
CA GLN A 237 6.26 -7.88 -21.78
C GLN A 237 6.97 -6.77 -20.99
N TYR A 238 6.21 -5.81 -20.49
CA TYR A 238 6.58 -4.78 -19.54
C TYR A 238 5.69 -4.84 -18.31
N TYR A 239 6.04 -4.06 -17.30
CA TYR A 239 5.19 -3.83 -16.13
C TYR A 239 5.03 -2.34 -15.90
N MET A 240 3.87 -1.99 -15.34
CA MET A 240 3.53 -0.65 -14.87
C MET A 240 3.36 -0.66 -13.36
N GLN A 241 3.87 0.35 -12.69
CA GLN A 241 3.59 0.67 -11.29
C GLN A 241 3.50 2.18 -11.09
N TYR A 242 2.74 2.62 -10.10
CA TYR A 242 2.84 4.00 -9.65
C TYR A 242 4.09 4.20 -8.79
N SER A 243 4.63 5.42 -8.82
CA SER A 243 5.72 5.79 -7.93
C SER A 243 5.17 6.15 -6.55
N PRO A 244 5.75 5.64 -5.46
CA PRO A 244 5.40 6.10 -4.11
C PRO A 244 5.97 7.50 -3.80
N TYR A 245 6.85 8.02 -4.67
CA TYR A 245 7.45 9.35 -4.57
C TYR A 245 7.02 10.16 -5.77
N VAL A 246 6.05 11.05 -5.58
CA VAL A 246 5.36 11.73 -6.68
C VAL A 246 5.90 13.14 -6.88
N TYR A 247 6.41 13.42 -8.08
CA TYR A 247 6.62 14.78 -8.58
C TYR A 247 5.30 15.34 -9.11
N TYR A 248 4.56 14.53 -9.83
CA TYR A 248 3.22 14.82 -10.37
C TYR A 248 2.24 13.77 -9.86
N ASN A 249 0.97 14.12 -9.79
CA ASN A 249 -0.08 13.15 -9.50
C ASN A 249 -0.05 12.03 -10.55
N GLU A 250 -0.33 10.81 -10.11
CA GLU A 250 -0.40 9.62 -10.99
C GLU A 250 0.92 9.32 -11.74
N HIS A 251 2.06 9.77 -11.18
CA HIS A 251 3.36 9.44 -11.76
C HIS A 251 3.58 7.93 -11.78
N CYS A 252 3.64 7.34 -12.97
CA CYS A 252 3.87 5.92 -13.17
C CYS A 252 5.27 5.61 -13.72
N ILE A 253 5.71 4.38 -13.48
CA ILE A 253 6.98 3.85 -13.97
C ILE A 253 6.67 2.62 -14.81
N ILE A 254 7.19 2.62 -16.05
CA ILE A 254 7.11 1.49 -16.97
C ILE A 254 8.50 0.85 -17.07
N PHE A 255 8.58 -0.44 -16.82
CA PHE A 255 9.86 -1.15 -16.80
C PHE A 255 9.76 -2.52 -17.48
N ASN A 256 10.89 -2.98 -18.02
CA ASN A 256 10.97 -4.27 -18.70
C ASN A 256 10.77 -5.44 -17.72
N ALA A 257 10.18 -6.52 -18.19
CA ALA A 257 10.06 -7.78 -17.45
C ALA A 257 11.42 -8.40 -17.10
N GLU A 258 12.44 -8.10 -17.91
CA GLU A 258 13.84 -8.49 -17.65
C GLU A 258 14.63 -7.26 -17.19
N HIS A 259 15.54 -7.46 -16.24
CA HIS A 259 16.39 -6.37 -15.77
C HIS A 259 17.34 -5.91 -16.89
N THR A 260 17.09 -4.71 -17.40
CA THR A 260 17.93 -4.07 -18.43
C THR A 260 18.37 -2.70 -17.94
N PRO A 261 19.58 -2.24 -18.28
CA PRO A 261 20.00 -0.86 -18.00
C PRO A 261 19.05 0.14 -18.63
N MET A 262 18.77 1.23 -17.92
CA MET A 262 18.00 2.34 -18.49
C MET A 262 18.78 2.96 -19.65
N LYS A 263 18.19 2.88 -20.85
CA LYS A 263 18.78 3.40 -22.07
C LYS A 263 17.65 3.91 -22.96
N ILE A 264 17.82 5.08 -23.53
CA ILE A 264 16.90 5.62 -24.53
C ILE A 264 17.53 5.41 -25.90
N ASP A 265 16.94 4.52 -26.67
CA ASP A 265 17.23 4.32 -28.06
C ASP A 265 15.93 4.31 -28.88
N HIS A 266 16.03 4.15 -30.18
CA HIS A 266 14.88 4.16 -31.07
C HIS A 266 13.82 3.10 -30.72
N ALA A 267 14.26 1.90 -30.31
CA ALA A 267 13.35 0.81 -29.92
C ALA A 267 12.61 1.11 -28.60
N VAL A 268 13.31 1.68 -27.62
CA VAL A 268 12.70 2.12 -26.35
C VAL A 268 11.74 3.29 -26.60
N PHE A 269 12.13 4.26 -27.42
CA PHE A 269 11.27 5.40 -27.75
C PHE A 269 9.97 4.96 -28.44
N LYS A 270 10.03 3.99 -29.36
CA LYS A 270 8.84 3.38 -29.98
C LYS A 270 7.89 2.78 -28.92
N LYS A 271 8.41 2.11 -27.89
CA LYS A 271 7.62 1.55 -26.79
C LYS A 271 7.00 2.62 -25.92
N ILE A 272 7.68 3.73 -25.69
CA ILE A 272 7.10 4.89 -24.99
C ILE A 272 5.88 5.41 -25.74
N LEU A 273 5.99 5.58 -27.05
CA LEU A 273 4.86 6.01 -27.89
C LEU A 273 3.73 4.98 -27.90
N ASP A 274 4.05 3.68 -27.93
CA ASP A 274 3.04 2.63 -27.85
C ASP A 274 2.31 2.64 -26.50
N PHE A 275 3.03 2.89 -25.41
CA PHE A 275 2.41 3.04 -24.08
C PHE A 275 1.45 4.23 -24.04
N VAL A 276 1.88 5.41 -24.48
CA VAL A 276 1.03 6.62 -24.51
C VAL A 276 -0.23 6.41 -25.37
N ARG A 277 -0.11 5.62 -26.45
CA ARG A 277 -1.27 5.27 -27.28
C ARG A 277 -2.27 4.34 -26.55
N GLN A 278 -1.78 3.44 -25.72
CA GLN A 278 -2.62 2.51 -24.95
C GLN A 278 -3.25 3.18 -23.73
N PHE A 279 -2.60 4.19 -23.17
CA PHE A 279 -3.02 4.95 -21.99
C PHE A 279 -2.97 6.45 -22.29
N PRO A 280 -3.92 6.96 -23.09
CA PRO A 280 -3.96 8.36 -23.50
C PRO A 280 -4.33 9.32 -22.36
#